data_9e24679ddc49ce8029da024f85e160bb
#
_entry.id   9e24679ddc49ce8029da024f85e160bb
#
_cell.length_a   1.000
_cell.length_b   1.000
_cell.length_c   1.000
_cell.angle_alpha   90.00
_cell.angle_beta   90.00
_cell.angle_gamma   90.00
#
_symmetry.space_group_name_H-M   'P 1'
#
loop_
_entity.id
_entity.type
_entity.pdbx_description
1 polymer ?
#
loop_
_entity_poly.entity_id
_entity_poly.type
_entity_poly.pdbx_seq_one_letter_code
_entity_poly.pdbx_strand_id
1 'polypeptide(L)'
;MMAEFEIVLTQLPYVGGTASRMSDFFMRLIGFMAIGRVLRRRGVPLPVIGDIERESYKAQLLTVPEAERLASGRQFMSAENRAFLREQAAKSLAEEYKEDFVYDFVQPGPGDNFEFGIDYKACGFCKFAARHGDQEILPAICGLDFDAYATRGIRLERTQTLAGGASHCNFRFYSLEPK
;
A
#
# COMPACT_ATOMS: atom_id res chain seq x y z
N MET A 1 -23.23 -4.67 1.12
CA MET A 1 -21.99 -4.21 0.48
C MET A 1 -21.96 -2.68 0.38
N MET A 2 -22.88 -2.02 -0.34
CA MET A 2 -22.88 -0.56 -0.48
C MET A 2 -22.97 0.18 0.87
N ALA A 3 -23.87 -0.21 1.77
CA ALA A 3 -23.97 0.39 3.10
C ALA A 3 -22.65 0.30 3.91
N GLU A 4 -21.89 -0.81 3.78
CA GLU A 4 -20.59 -0.92 4.45
C GLU A 4 -19.54 -0.01 3.83
N PHE A 5 -19.58 0.13 2.50
CA PHE A 5 -18.70 1.07 1.80
C PHE A 5 -18.92 2.51 2.29
N GLU A 6 -20.18 2.93 2.43
CA GLU A 6 -20.53 4.25 2.96
C GLU A 6 -20.05 4.42 4.41
N ILE A 7 -20.21 3.39 5.26
CA ILE A 7 -19.69 3.41 6.63
C ILE A 7 -18.17 3.62 6.63
N VAL A 8 -17.41 2.81 5.87
CA VAL A 8 -15.95 2.94 5.82
C VAL A 8 -15.55 4.32 5.28
N LEU A 9 -16.24 4.81 4.25
CA LEU A 9 -15.96 6.14 3.68
C LEU A 9 -16.08 7.27 4.74
N THR A 10 -17.11 7.23 5.58
CA THR A 10 -17.28 8.23 6.65
C THR A 10 -16.27 8.11 7.79
N GLN A 11 -15.60 6.99 7.90
CA GLN A 11 -14.59 6.70 8.92
C GLN A 11 -13.18 7.11 8.50
N LEU A 12 -12.95 7.43 7.23
CA LEU A 12 -11.61 7.78 6.75
C LEU A 12 -11.06 9.00 7.48
N PRO A 13 -9.78 8.95 7.87
CA PRO A 13 -9.12 10.10 8.46
C PRO A 13 -8.83 11.17 7.39
N TYR A 14 -8.82 12.42 7.82
CA TYR A 14 -8.27 13.50 7.00
C TYR A 14 -6.74 13.48 7.09
N VAL A 15 -6.08 13.34 5.93
CA VAL A 15 -4.62 13.29 5.78
C VAL A 15 -4.11 14.28 4.73
N GLY A 16 -4.76 15.46 4.64
CA GLY A 16 -4.36 16.53 3.71
C GLY A 16 -5.21 16.64 2.43
N GLY A 17 -6.24 15.81 2.27
CA GLY A 17 -7.16 15.87 1.12
C GLY A 17 -6.41 15.73 -0.21
N THR A 18 -6.78 16.55 -1.21
CA THR A 18 -6.17 16.52 -2.55
C THR A 18 -4.70 16.95 -2.59
N ALA A 19 -4.19 17.56 -1.53
CA ALA A 19 -2.79 17.93 -1.41
C ALA A 19 -1.90 16.73 -0.97
N SER A 20 -2.49 15.66 -0.47
CA SER A 20 -1.77 14.47 0.00
C SER A 20 -2.01 13.29 -0.93
N ARG A 21 -0.91 12.72 -1.44
CA ARG A 21 -0.93 11.45 -2.17
C ARG A 21 -1.52 10.30 -1.32
N MET A 22 -1.39 10.38 0.00
CA MET A 22 -1.87 9.32 0.89
C MET A 22 -3.39 9.27 0.97
N SER A 23 -4.10 10.35 0.65
CA SER A 23 -5.56 10.35 0.51
C SER A 23 -6.04 9.33 -0.52
N ASP A 24 -5.34 9.19 -1.66
CA ASP A 24 -5.68 8.21 -2.70
C ASP A 24 -5.52 6.76 -2.20
N PHE A 25 -4.52 6.51 -1.35
CA PHE A 25 -4.35 5.19 -0.73
C PHE A 25 -5.51 4.86 0.22
N PHE A 26 -5.96 5.82 1.03
CA PHE A 26 -7.13 5.63 1.88
C PHE A 26 -8.41 5.40 1.07
N MET A 27 -8.59 6.10 -0.04
CA MET A 27 -9.74 5.87 -0.93
C MET A 27 -9.77 4.43 -1.49
N ARG A 28 -8.61 3.86 -1.81
CA ARG A 28 -8.51 2.45 -2.23
C ARG A 28 -8.80 1.48 -1.09
N LEU A 29 -8.38 1.81 0.13
CA LEU A 29 -8.61 0.98 1.32
C LEU A 29 -10.11 0.73 1.57
N ILE A 30 -10.99 1.68 1.22
CA ILE A 30 -12.43 1.59 1.48
C ILE A 30 -13.02 0.28 0.93
N GLY A 31 -12.71 -0.03 -0.34
CA GLY A 31 -13.24 -1.21 -1.01
C GLY A 31 -12.83 -2.50 -0.29
N PHE A 32 -11.55 -2.64 0.00
CA PHE A 32 -11.00 -3.83 0.69
C PHE A 32 -11.56 -3.96 2.11
N MET A 33 -11.60 -2.88 2.88
CA MET A 33 -12.15 -2.93 4.22
C MET A 33 -13.65 -3.25 4.23
N ALA A 34 -14.44 -2.68 3.31
CA ALA A 34 -15.86 -2.97 3.20
C ALA A 34 -16.13 -4.44 2.84
N ILE A 35 -15.38 -4.97 1.87
CA ILE A 35 -15.47 -6.39 1.47
C ILE A 35 -15.07 -7.29 2.64
N GLY A 36 -13.89 -7.04 3.23
CA GLY A 36 -13.36 -7.82 4.34
C GLY A 36 -14.32 -7.87 5.53
N ARG A 37 -14.87 -6.73 5.94
CA ARG A 37 -15.87 -6.64 7.02
C ARG A 37 -17.14 -7.45 6.74
N VAL A 38 -17.69 -7.34 5.52
CA VAL A 38 -18.92 -8.05 5.14
C VAL A 38 -18.69 -9.54 5.10
N LEU A 39 -17.60 -10.00 4.51
CA LEU A 39 -17.28 -11.42 4.41
C LEU A 39 -16.98 -12.03 5.78
N ARG A 40 -16.22 -11.32 6.62
CA ARG A 40 -15.94 -11.73 8.00
C ARG A 40 -17.21 -11.90 8.83
N ARG A 41 -18.15 -10.95 8.78
CA ARG A 41 -19.46 -11.08 9.47
C ARG A 41 -20.31 -12.26 8.98
N ARG A 42 -20.04 -12.74 7.77
CA ARG A 42 -20.67 -13.95 7.22
C ARG A 42 -19.92 -15.24 7.55
N GLY A 43 -18.88 -15.17 8.37
CA GLY A 43 -18.08 -16.32 8.79
C GLY A 43 -17.11 -16.83 7.72
N VAL A 44 -16.80 -16.04 6.68
CA VAL A 44 -15.80 -16.42 5.69
C VAL A 44 -14.42 -16.37 6.34
N PRO A 45 -13.60 -17.43 6.24
CA PRO A 45 -12.25 -17.45 6.82
C PRO A 45 -11.34 -16.36 6.22
N LEU A 46 -10.49 -15.76 7.05
CA LEU A 46 -9.57 -14.68 6.62
C LEU A 46 -8.69 -15.05 5.42
N PRO A 47 -8.11 -16.25 5.31
CA PRO A 47 -7.37 -16.63 4.11
C PRO A 47 -8.21 -16.55 2.83
N VAL A 48 -9.47 -17.02 2.90
CA VAL A 48 -10.39 -16.96 1.74
C VAL A 48 -10.76 -15.52 1.39
N ILE A 49 -10.93 -14.65 2.40
CA ILE A 49 -11.14 -13.21 2.17
C ILE A 49 -9.93 -12.64 1.43
N GLY A 50 -8.72 -12.95 1.87
CA GLY A 50 -7.49 -12.51 1.23
C GLY A 50 -7.37 -12.97 -0.22
N ASP A 51 -7.72 -14.21 -0.51
CA ASP A 51 -7.72 -14.73 -1.89
C ASP A 51 -8.73 -14.00 -2.77
N ILE A 52 -9.96 -13.76 -2.27
CA ILE A 52 -11.01 -13.02 -3.00
C ILE A 52 -10.53 -11.59 -3.29
N GLU A 53 -9.96 -10.89 -2.32
CA GLU A 53 -9.46 -9.52 -2.49
C GLU A 53 -8.31 -9.49 -3.48
N ARG A 54 -7.38 -10.43 -3.39
CA ARG A 54 -6.23 -10.53 -4.28
C ARG A 54 -6.65 -10.76 -5.72
N GLU A 55 -7.50 -11.76 -5.98
CA GLU A 55 -7.96 -12.07 -7.34
C GLU A 55 -8.78 -10.92 -7.93
N SER A 56 -9.65 -10.30 -7.14
CA SER A 56 -10.44 -9.15 -7.56
C SER A 56 -9.55 -7.94 -7.90
N TYR A 57 -8.56 -7.66 -7.05
CA TYR A 57 -7.63 -6.55 -7.28
C TYR A 57 -6.74 -6.80 -8.50
N LYS A 58 -6.21 -8.01 -8.64
CA LYS A 58 -5.42 -8.40 -9.81
C LYS A 58 -6.22 -8.28 -11.10
N ALA A 59 -7.47 -8.76 -11.11
CA ALA A 59 -8.36 -8.58 -12.26
C ALA A 59 -8.57 -7.10 -12.60
N GLN A 60 -8.76 -6.25 -11.60
CA GLN A 60 -8.87 -4.80 -11.80
C GLN A 60 -7.58 -4.20 -12.38
N LEU A 61 -6.41 -4.56 -11.85
CA LEU A 61 -5.13 -4.09 -12.37
C LEU A 61 -4.94 -4.45 -13.85
N LEU A 62 -5.37 -5.64 -14.25
CA LEU A 62 -5.23 -6.14 -15.61
C LEU A 62 -6.24 -5.52 -16.61
N THR A 63 -7.22 -4.75 -16.17
CA THR A 63 -8.06 -3.94 -17.09
C THR A 63 -7.28 -2.80 -17.73
N VAL A 64 -6.18 -2.36 -17.12
CA VAL A 64 -5.28 -1.35 -17.69
C VAL A 64 -4.37 -2.03 -18.72
N PRO A 65 -4.22 -1.49 -19.94
CA PRO A 65 -3.34 -2.04 -20.95
C PRO A 65 -1.91 -2.25 -20.45
N GLU A 66 -1.27 -3.34 -20.85
CA GLU A 66 0.08 -3.71 -20.39
C GLU A 66 1.09 -2.59 -20.63
N ALA A 67 1.07 -1.97 -21.81
CA ALA A 67 1.97 -0.86 -22.13
C ALA A 67 1.85 0.31 -21.14
N GLU A 68 0.63 0.63 -20.70
CA GLU A 68 0.38 1.69 -19.71
C GLU A 68 0.86 1.29 -18.32
N ARG A 69 0.61 0.03 -17.92
CA ARG A 69 1.10 -0.51 -16.64
C ARG A 69 2.62 -0.45 -16.57
N LEU A 70 3.31 -0.92 -17.62
CA LEU A 70 4.77 -0.88 -17.70
C LEU A 70 5.31 0.56 -17.75
N ALA A 71 4.64 1.46 -18.48
CA ALA A 71 5.01 2.89 -18.47
C ALA A 71 4.91 3.50 -17.06
N SER A 72 3.84 3.19 -16.32
CA SER A 72 3.68 3.64 -14.94
C SER A 72 4.74 3.05 -14.00
N GLY A 73 5.19 1.83 -14.27
CA GLY A 73 6.30 1.20 -13.56
C GLY A 73 7.63 1.92 -13.81
N ARG A 74 7.95 2.20 -15.08
CA ARG A 74 9.16 2.99 -15.44
C ARG A 74 9.14 4.36 -14.76
N GLN A 75 7.99 5.04 -14.77
CA GLN A 75 7.85 6.33 -14.08
C GLN A 75 8.08 6.19 -12.57
N PHE A 76 7.52 5.15 -11.93
CA PHE A 76 7.75 4.89 -10.50
C PHE A 76 9.23 4.67 -10.19
N MET A 77 9.95 3.97 -11.06
CA MET A 77 11.39 3.66 -10.91
C MET A 77 12.31 4.81 -11.35
N SER A 78 11.77 5.90 -11.91
CA SER A 78 12.56 7.02 -12.45
C SER A 78 13.35 7.78 -11.36
N ALA A 79 14.44 8.43 -11.76
CA ALA A 79 15.23 9.28 -10.86
C ALA A 79 14.40 10.46 -10.31
N GLU A 80 13.52 11.02 -11.13
CA GLU A 80 12.61 12.09 -10.74
C GLU A 80 11.64 11.64 -9.62
N ASN A 81 10.98 10.49 -9.80
CA ASN A 81 10.08 9.97 -8.78
C ASN A 81 10.84 9.58 -7.50
N ARG A 82 12.07 9.06 -7.60
CA ARG A 82 12.91 8.77 -6.42
C ARG A 82 13.24 10.05 -5.64
N ALA A 83 13.56 11.15 -6.35
CA ALA A 83 13.79 12.45 -5.71
C ALA A 83 12.51 12.95 -5.01
N PHE A 84 11.37 12.86 -5.67
CA PHE A 84 10.07 13.18 -5.10
C PHE A 84 9.76 12.33 -3.86
N LEU A 85 9.93 11.01 -3.92
CA LEU A 85 9.67 10.11 -2.78
C LEU A 85 10.58 10.41 -1.58
N ARG A 86 11.84 10.81 -1.82
CA ARG A 86 12.75 11.24 -0.77
C ARG A 86 12.27 12.53 -0.08
N GLU A 87 11.80 13.49 -0.86
CA GLU A 87 11.22 14.72 -0.32
C GLU A 87 9.96 14.43 0.50
N GLN A 88 9.06 13.57 -0.02
CA GLN A 88 7.84 13.18 0.71
C GLN A 88 8.17 12.41 1.99
N ALA A 89 9.19 11.56 1.98
CA ALA A 89 9.67 10.88 3.19
C ALA A 89 10.10 11.90 4.26
N ALA A 90 10.92 12.88 3.88
CA ALA A 90 11.34 13.94 4.80
C ALA A 90 10.15 14.73 5.37
N LYS A 91 9.15 15.04 4.53
CA LYS A 91 7.92 15.72 4.98
C LYS A 91 7.10 14.85 5.94
N SER A 92 7.04 13.55 5.72
CA SER A 92 6.26 12.64 6.57
C SER A 92 6.75 12.62 8.03
N LEU A 93 8.04 12.89 8.25
CA LEU A 93 8.63 12.96 9.60
C LEU A 93 8.10 14.14 10.44
N ALA A 94 7.50 15.13 9.82
CA ALA A 94 6.84 16.24 10.55
C ALA A 94 5.52 15.84 11.19
N GLU A 95 4.95 14.68 10.81
CA GLU A 95 3.70 14.12 11.34
C GLU A 95 2.54 15.14 11.37
N GLU A 96 2.45 15.97 10.33
CA GLU A 96 1.41 17.01 10.22
C GLU A 96 0.01 16.43 10.43
N TYR A 97 -0.22 15.23 9.90
CA TYR A 97 -1.45 14.46 10.08
C TYR A 97 -1.15 13.19 10.86
N LYS A 98 -1.58 13.13 12.12
CA LYS A 98 -1.31 11.98 13.03
C LYS A 98 -1.79 10.63 12.49
N GLU A 99 -2.77 10.64 11.60
CA GLU A 99 -3.33 9.42 10.99
C GLU A 99 -2.61 9.01 9.70
N ASP A 100 -1.66 9.81 9.24
CA ASP A 100 -0.93 9.56 8.01
C ASP A 100 0.22 8.55 8.21
N PHE A 101 0.89 8.26 7.12
CA PHE A 101 2.07 7.39 7.06
C PHE A 101 3.32 8.20 7.43
N VAL A 102 4.24 7.53 8.13
CA VAL A 102 5.59 8.06 8.40
C VAL A 102 6.60 7.06 7.84
N TYR A 103 7.53 7.52 7.03
CA TYR A 103 8.44 6.62 6.37
C TYR A 103 9.78 7.27 6.02
N ASP A 104 10.80 6.42 5.93
CA ASP A 104 12.12 6.78 5.44
C ASP A 104 12.32 6.33 3.99
N PHE A 105 13.03 7.13 3.22
CA PHE A 105 13.54 6.72 1.92
C PHE A 105 14.89 6.03 2.11
N VAL A 106 15.02 4.81 1.58
CA VAL A 106 16.24 4.00 1.71
C VAL A 106 17.00 3.99 0.39
N GLN A 107 18.24 4.47 0.43
CA GLN A 107 19.17 4.34 -0.70
C GLN A 107 19.95 3.03 -0.59
N PRO A 108 20.27 2.37 -1.72
CA PRO A 108 21.15 1.22 -1.68
C PRO A 108 22.54 1.61 -1.18
N GLY A 109 23.10 0.77 -0.29
CA GLY A 109 24.48 0.85 0.13
C GLY A 109 25.40 -0.03 -0.71
N PRO A 110 26.71 -0.07 -0.39
CA PRO A 110 27.64 -0.97 -1.05
C PRO A 110 27.22 -2.44 -0.90
N GLY A 111 27.04 -3.13 -2.02
CA GLY A 111 26.61 -4.55 -2.04
C GLY A 111 25.10 -4.76 -2.15
N ASP A 112 24.29 -3.73 -1.99
CA ASP A 112 22.85 -3.81 -2.26
C ASP A 112 22.58 -3.84 -3.76
N ASN A 113 21.53 -4.57 -4.15
CA ASN A 113 21.13 -4.72 -5.54
C ASN A 113 19.72 -4.19 -5.86
N PHE A 114 19.04 -3.56 -4.88
CA PHE A 114 17.79 -2.87 -5.10
C PHE A 114 18.02 -1.44 -5.64
N GLU A 115 17.03 -0.86 -6.32
CA GLU A 115 17.13 0.51 -6.85
C GLU A 115 16.91 1.57 -5.76
N PHE A 116 15.94 1.34 -4.91
CA PHE A 116 15.64 2.11 -3.71
C PHE A 116 14.68 1.35 -2.80
N GLY A 117 14.51 1.83 -1.57
CA GLY A 117 13.56 1.29 -0.62
C GLY A 117 12.73 2.35 0.09
N ILE A 118 11.71 1.89 0.79
CA ILE A 118 10.91 2.69 1.72
C ILE A 118 10.71 1.88 2.99
N ASP A 119 11.05 2.46 4.14
CA ASP A 119 10.79 1.88 5.45
C ASP A 119 9.65 2.65 6.13
N TYR A 120 8.43 2.09 6.12
CA TYR A 120 7.30 2.69 6.81
C TYR A 120 7.42 2.47 8.31
N LYS A 121 7.59 3.54 9.08
CA LYS A 121 7.66 3.57 10.56
C LYS A 121 6.29 3.67 11.20
N ALA A 122 5.35 4.31 10.52
CA ALA A 122 3.94 4.32 10.87
C ALA A 122 3.09 4.11 9.62
N CYS A 123 2.02 3.36 9.77
CA CYS A 123 1.11 3.03 8.67
C CYS A 123 -0.28 3.56 9.00
N GLY A 124 -0.80 4.46 8.17
CA GLY A 124 -2.15 4.99 8.33
C GLY A 124 -3.22 3.90 8.29
N PHE A 125 -3.02 2.84 7.50
CA PHE A 125 -3.94 1.70 7.47
C PHE A 125 -3.94 0.92 8.78
N CYS A 126 -2.77 0.74 9.43
CA CYS A 126 -2.69 0.11 10.73
C CYS A 126 -3.40 0.94 11.80
N LYS A 127 -3.24 2.28 11.77
CA LYS A 127 -3.94 3.19 12.68
C LYS A 127 -5.45 3.13 12.47
N PHE A 128 -5.90 3.19 11.21
CA PHE A 128 -7.31 3.05 10.85
C PHE A 128 -7.88 1.72 11.34
N ALA A 129 -7.25 0.61 11.01
CA ALA A 129 -7.72 -0.73 11.37
C ALA A 129 -7.75 -0.94 12.88
N ALA A 130 -6.76 -0.44 13.62
CA ALA A 130 -6.73 -0.52 15.09
C ALA A 130 -7.91 0.22 15.72
N ARG A 131 -8.27 1.39 15.18
CA ARG A 131 -9.41 2.18 15.66
C ARG A 131 -10.75 1.49 15.46
N HIS A 132 -10.87 0.69 14.40
CA HIS A 132 -12.13 0.08 13.98
C HIS A 132 -12.21 -1.43 14.23
N GLY A 133 -11.18 -2.05 14.83
CA GLY A 133 -11.15 -3.48 15.14
C GLY A 133 -10.97 -4.38 13.92
N ASP A 134 -10.24 -3.89 12.89
CA ASP A 134 -10.07 -4.56 11.60
C ASP A 134 -8.63 -5.05 11.35
N GLN A 135 -7.78 -5.08 12.38
CA GLN A 135 -6.35 -5.39 12.22
C GLN A 135 -6.11 -6.74 11.54
N GLU A 136 -6.99 -7.71 11.75
CA GLU A 136 -6.86 -9.06 11.19
C GLU A 136 -7.05 -9.12 9.66
N ILE A 137 -7.68 -8.08 9.04
CA ILE A 137 -7.85 -7.98 7.59
C ILE A 137 -6.57 -7.45 6.92
N LEU A 138 -5.79 -6.63 7.62
CA LEU A 138 -4.66 -5.91 7.03
C LEU A 138 -3.59 -6.79 6.38
N PRO A 139 -3.20 -7.96 6.92
CA PRO A 139 -2.19 -8.80 6.26
C PRO A 139 -2.57 -9.18 4.82
N ALA A 140 -3.86 -9.41 4.55
CA ALA A 140 -4.36 -9.67 3.20
C ALA A 140 -4.18 -8.43 2.31
N ILE A 141 -4.61 -7.25 2.78
CA ILE A 141 -4.46 -5.99 2.06
C ILE A 141 -2.97 -5.66 1.80
N CYS A 142 -2.10 -5.86 2.79
CA CYS A 142 -0.67 -5.69 2.60
C CYS A 142 -0.11 -6.62 1.51
N GLY A 143 -0.66 -7.83 1.35
CA GLY A 143 -0.25 -8.78 0.31
C GLY A 143 -0.48 -8.27 -1.11
N LEU A 144 -1.45 -7.39 -1.33
CA LEU A 144 -1.82 -6.85 -2.65
C LEU A 144 -0.70 -6.03 -3.30
N ASP A 145 0.23 -5.48 -2.51
CA ASP A 145 1.36 -4.71 -3.02
C ASP A 145 2.22 -5.53 -4.00
N PHE A 146 2.41 -6.82 -3.75
CA PHE A 146 3.22 -7.66 -4.62
C PHE A 146 2.63 -7.75 -6.04
N ASP A 147 1.33 -7.95 -6.17
CA ASP A 147 0.65 -7.99 -7.47
C ASP A 147 0.62 -6.59 -8.12
N ALA A 148 0.38 -5.54 -7.32
CA ALA A 148 0.37 -4.16 -7.79
C ALA A 148 1.70 -3.74 -8.43
N TYR A 149 2.81 -4.09 -7.84
CA TYR A 149 4.12 -3.78 -8.38
C TYR A 149 4.52 -4.73 -9.51
N ALA A 150 4.27 -6.04 -9.38
CA ALA A 150 4.60 -7.03 -10.40
C ALA A 150 3.93 -6.73 -11.75
N THR A 151 2.64 -6.33 -11.76
CA THR A 151 1.90 -5.97 -12.98
C THR A 151 2.47 -4.73 -13.69
N ARG A 152 3.35 -3.97 -13.02
CA ARG A 152 4.02 -2.77 -13.53
C ARG A 152 5.49 -3.02 -13.92
N GLY A 153 5.95 -4.28 -13.91
CA GLY A 153 7.34 -4.63 -14.19
C GLY A 153 8.31 -4.28 -13.06
N ILE A 154 7.82 -4.28 -11.83
CA ILE A 154 8.61 -3.98 -10.63
C ILE A 154 8.59 -5.21 -9.71
N ARG A 155 9.75 -5.68 -9.29
CA ARG A 155 9.85 -6.67 -8.23
C ARG A 155 9.92 -5.96 -6.89
N LEU A 156 8.97 -6.29 -6.01
CA LEU A 156 8.98 -5.87 -4.61
C LEU A 156 9.53 -7.00 -3.75
N GLU A 157 10.52 -6.69 -2.93
CA GLU A 157 10.88 -7.51 -1.77
C GLU A 157 10.46 -6.79 -0.49
N ARG A 158 9.79 -7.53 0.39
CA ARG A 158 9.37 -7.07 1.70
C ARG A 158 9.28 -8.27 2.63
N THR A 159 10.08 -8.30 3.66
CA THR A 159 10.19 -9.44 4.58
C THR A 159 9.42 -9.25 5.88
N GLN A 160 8.97 -8.00 6.13
CA GLN A 160 8.26 -7.66 7.37
C GLN A 160 7.27 -6.52 7.16
N THR A 161 6.23 -6.47 8.00
CA THR A 161 5.21 -5.41 8.00
C THR A 161 4.80 -5.02 9.41
N LEU A 162 4.38 -3.75 9.56
CA LEU A 162 3.72 -3.26 10.78
C LEU A 162 2.45 -4.05 11.10
N ALA A 163 1.66 -4.41 10.08
CA ALA A 163 0.47 -5.25 10.24
C ALA A 163 0.79 -6.66 10.74
N GLY A 164 2.00 -7.16 10.49
CA GLY A 164 2.51 -8.42 11.01
C GLY A 164 3.21 -8.30 12.37
N GLY A 165 3.18 -7.12 13.00
CA GLY A 165 3.78 -6.89 14.32
C GLY A 165 5.26 -6.51 14.29
N ALA A 166 5.86 -6.26 13.14
CA ALA A 166 7.23 -5.78 13.06
C ALA A 166 7.32 -4.28 13.38
N SER A 167 8.53 -3.79 13.66
CA SER A 167 8.79 -2.37 13.98
C SER A 167 8.62 -1.43 12.77
N HIS A 168 8.65 -1.96 11.55
CA HIS A 168 8.46 -1.22 10.31
C HIS A 168 8.14 -2.16 9.15
N CYS A 169 7.65 -1.61 8.02
CA CYS A 169 7.56 -2.35 6.76
C CYS A 169 8.80 -2.01 5.93
N ASN A 170 9.52 -3.02 5.41
CA ASN A 170 10.73 -2.84 4.64
C ASN A 170 10.52 -3.11 3.15
N PHE A 171 10.18 -2.09 2.39
CA PHE A 171 10.02 -2.20 0.94
C PHE A 171 11.36 -2.03 0.23
N ARG A 172 11.68 -2.94 -0.70
CA ARG A 172 12.85 -2.85 -1.59
C ARG A 172 12.40 -3.09 -3.03
N PHE A 173 12.69 -2.14 -3.90
CA PHE A 173 12.21 -2.12 -5.27
C PHE A 173 13.32 -2.42 -6.26
N TYR A 174 13.01 -3.29 -7.23
CA TYR A 174 13.90 -3.72 -8.29
C TYR A 174 13.19 -3.56 -9.63
N SER A 175 13.88 -3.03 -10.65
CA SER A 175 13.38 -3.08 -12.01
C SER A 175 13.47 -4.50 -12.56
N LEU A 176 12.40 -4.98 -13.21
CA LEU A 176 12.44 -6.25 -13.97
C LEU A 176 12.89 -6.04 -15.41
N GLU A 177 12.98 -4.80 -15.89
CA GLU A 177 13.57 -4.51 -17.20
C GLU A 177 15.09 -4.60 -17.13
N PRO A 178 15.75 -5.21 -18.12
CA PRO A 178 17.21 -5.17 -18.20
C PRO A 178 17.68 -3.72 -18.30
N LYS A 179 18.76 -3.43 -17.57
CA LYS A 179 19.44 -2.13 -17.62
C LYS A 179 20.14 -1.93 -18.95
#